data_465e82e6d6250e928f9bd712a7ca7cd7
#
_entry.id   465e82e6d6250e928f9bd712a7ca7cd7
#
_cell.length_a   1.000
_cell.length_b   1.000
_cell.length_c   1.000
_cell.angle_alpha   90.00
_cell.angle_beta   90.00
_cell.angle_gamma   90.00
#
_symmetry.space_group_name_H-M   'P 1'
#
loop_
_entity.id
_entity.type
_entity.pdbx_description
1 polymer ?
#
loop_
_entity_poly.entity_id
_entity_poly.type
_entity_poly.pdbx_seq_one_letter_code
_entity_poly.pdbx_strand_id
1 'polypeptide(L)' 'MASLRITEILGGPLDGRRVLWDRKVDCMAWTDGSRLYQHAIDQVWTGRKWRTVLRHVATVPMPRKEGT' A
#
# COMPACT_ATOMS: atom_id res chain seq x y z
N MET A 1 -7.07 -12.69 16.49
CA MET A 1 -7.90 -12.22 15.37
C MET A 1 -7.25 -11.04 14.69
N ALA A 2 -7.30 -11.01 13.38
CA ALA A 2 -6.76 -9.91 12.61
C ALA A 2 -7.58 -8.65 12.85
N SER A 3 -6.89 -7.52 13.00
CA SER A 3 -7.53 -6.21 13.14
C SER A 3 -7.59 -5.54 11.79
N LEU A 4 -8.55 -5.94 10.97
CA LEU A 4 -8.72 -5.35 9.66
C LEU A 4 -9.44 -4.01 9.79
N ARG A 5 -8.89 -3.00 9.16
CA ARG A 5 -9.49 -1.67 9.14
C ARG A 5 -9.43 -1.09 7.74
N ILE A 6 -10.42 -0.27 7.43
CA ILE A 6 -10.41 0.44 6.16
C ILE A 6 -9.26 1.44 6.19
N THR A 7 -8.37 1.31 5.20
CA THR A 7 -7.16 2.12 5.11
C THR A 7 -7.08 2.72 3.72
N GLU A 8 -6.85 4.02 3.64
CA GLU A 8 -6.73 4.71 2.36
C GLU A 8 -5.31 4.58 1.81
N ILE A 9 -5.21 4.41 0.51
CA ILE A 9 -3.92 4.36 -0.19
C ILE A 9 -3.62 5.74 -0.74
N LEU A 10 -2.41 6.24 -0.47
CA LEU A 10 -1.96 7.54 -0.96
C LEU A 10 -0.79 7.35 -1.92
N GLY A 11 -0.91 7.98 -3.08
CA GLY A 11 0.13 7.95 -4.10
C GLY A 11 0.07 6.71 -4.98
N GLY A 12 0.73 6.80 -6.13
CA GLY A 12 0.78 5.71 -7.07
C GLY A 12 -0.54 5.45 -7.77
N PRO A 13 -0.64 4.33 -8.49
CA PRO A 13 -1.84 4.02 -9.29
C PRO A 13 -3.07 3.69 -8.46
N LEU A 14 -2.91 3.38 -7.18
CA LEU A 14 -4.03 3.09 -6.29
C LEU A 14 -4.43 4.28 -5.43
N ASP A 15 -3.89 5.46 -5.71
CA ASP A 15 -4.17 6.66 -4.92
C ASP A 15 -5.68 6.88 -4.76
N GLY A 16 -6.11 7.12 -3.53
CA GLY A 16 -7.51 7.35 -3.21
C GLY A 16 -8.34 6.11 -2.97
N ARG A 17 -7.80 4.92 -3.23
CA ARG A 17 -8.52 3.70 -2.96
C ARG A 17 -8.50 3.35 -1.48
N ARG A 18 -9.51 2.62 -1.04
CA ARG A 18 -9.63 2.16 0.33
C ARG A 18 -9.64 0.65 0.34
N VAL A 19 -8.85 0.07 1.23
CA VAL A 19 -8.74 -1.38 1.36
C VAL A 19 -8.87 -1.78 2.82
N LEU A 20 -9.34 -2.99 3.06
CA LEU A 20 -9.27 -3.58 4.38
C LEU A 20 -7.85 -4.08 4.60
N TRP A 21 -7.21 -3.56 5.61
CA TRP A 21 -5.80 -3.85 5.86
C TRP A 21 -5.56 -4.13 7.33
N ASP A 22 -4.75 -5.15 7.60
CA ASP A 22 -4.28 -5.43 8.95
C ASP A 22 -3.13 -4.48 9.26
N ARG A 23 -3.37 -3.54 10.16
CA ARG A 23 -2.40 -2.49 10.47
C ARG A 23 -1.17 -2.98 11.21
N LYS A 24 -1.12 -4.26 11.58
CA LYS A 24 0.10 -4.88 12.06
C LYS A 24 1.07 -5.23 10.95
N VAL A 25 0.61 -5.21 9.70
CA VAL A 25 1.45 -5.47 8.53
C VAL A 25 1.95 -4.13 8.01
N ASP A 26 3.26 -3.92 8.08
CA ASP A 26 3.86 -2.62 7.81
C ASP A 26 3.97 -2.26 6.34
N CYS A 27 3.85 -3.21 5.45
CA CYS A 27 4.02 -2.95 4.04
C CYS A 27 3.05 -3.78 3.20
N MET A 28 2.73 -3.24 2.04
CA MET A 28 1.83 -3.87 1.08
C MET A 28 2.50 -3.85 -0.29
N ALA A 29 2.37 -4.94 -1.03
CA ALA A 29 2.77 -4.97 -2.42
C ALA A 29 1.56 -5.29 -3.29
N TRP A 30 1.45 -4.58 -4.39
CA TRP A 30 0.39 -4.78 -5.37
C TRP A 30 1.00 -4.76 -6.76
N THR A 31 0.46 -5.58 -7.67
CA THR A 31 0.97 -5.63 -9.02
C THR A 31 -0.17 -5.58 -10.04
N ASP A 32 0.10 -4.94 -11.17
CA ASP A 32 -0.78 -4.97 -12.34
C ASP A 32 -0.32 -5.99 -13.38
N GLY A 33 0.66 -6.82 -13.02
CA GLY A 33 1.24 -7.81 -13.92
C GLY A 33 2.52 -7.36 -14.60
N SER A 34 2.81 -6.07 -14.63
CA SER A 34 4.04 -5.57 -15.25
C SER A 34 4.96 -4.86 -14.27
N ARG A 35 4.39 -4.30 -13.20
CA ARG A 35 5.16 -3.57 -12.19
C ARG A 35 4.67 -3.95 -10.81
N LEU A 36 5.57 -3.86 -9.85
CA LEU A 36 5.24 -4.06 -8.45
C LEU A 36 5.23 -2.70 -7.75
N TYR A 37 4.12 -2.40 -7.10
CA TYR A 37 3.94 -1.13 -6.40
C TYR A 37 4.03 -1.41 -4.90
N GLN A 38 5.01 -0.81 -4.26
CA GLN A 38 5.29 -1.05 -2.85
C GLN A 38 4.74 0.10 -2.02
N HIS A 39 4.07 -0.24 -0.93
CA HIS A 39 3.44 0.71 -0.03
C HIS A 39 3.89 0.41 1.38
N ALA A 40 3.93 1.43 2.19
CA ALA A 40 4.25 1.30 3.61
C ALA A 40 3.20 2.00 4.45
N ILE A 41 2.99 1.49 5.65
CA ILE A 41 2.11 2.14 6.63
C ILE A 41 2.75 3.47 7.02
N ASP A 42 1.94 4.51 7.02
CA ASP A 42 2.36 5.84 7.43
C ASP A 42 1.18 6.53 8.12
N GLN A 43 1.46 7.64 8.75
CA GLN A 43 0.43 8.43 9.38
C GLN A 43 0.48 9.86 8.89
N VAL A 44 -0.70 10.42 8.62
CA VAL A 44 -0.82 11.79 8.18
C VAL A 44 -1.70 12.56 9.15
N TRP A 45 -1.33 13.82 9.38
CA TRP A 45 -2.10 14.71 10.22
C TRP A 45 -3.19 15.37 9.42
N THR A 46 -4.44 15.25 9.88
CA THR A 46 -5.59 15.77 9.14
C THR A 46 -6.00 17.16 9.60
N GLY A 47 -5.27 17.74 10.55
CA GLY A 47 -5.68 18.98 11.21
C GLY A 47 -6.44 18.74 12.50
N ARG A 48 -6.88 17.50 12.73
CA ARG A 48 -7.65 17.13 13.92
C ARG A 48 -7.11 15.88 14.60
N LYS A 49 -6.61 14.93 13.83
CA LYS A 49 -6.09 13.66 14.35
C LYS A 49 -5.12 13.04 13.37
N TRP A 50 -4.36 12.08 13.85
CA TRP A 50 -3.50 11.26 13.01
C TRP A 50 -4.34 10.20 12.32
N ARG A 51 -4.09 10.02 11.03
CA ARG A 51 -4.77 9.04 10.21
C ARG A 51 -3.74 8.08 9.63
N THR A 52 -4.03 6.77 9.73
CA THR A 52 -3.17 5.74 9.18
C THR A 52 -3.49 5.51 7.72
N VAL A 53 -2.47 5.49 6.88
CA VAL A 53 -2.61 5.30 5.44
C VAL A 53 -1.56 4.33 4.95
N LEU A 54 -1.76 3.80 3.73
CA LEU A 54 -0.75 3.05 2.99
C LEU A 54 -0.16 4.00 1.96
N ARG A 55 1.07 4.41 2.17
CA ARG A 55 1.73 5.36 1.28
C ARG A 55 2.57 4.63 0.25
N HIS A 56 2.39 4.97 -1.02
CA HIS A 56 3.24 4.45 -2.09
C HIS A 56 4.67 4.93 -1.89
N VAL A 57 5.61 3.99 -1.85
CA VAL A 57 7.01 4.31 -1.59
C VAL A 57 7.93 3.96 -2.75
N ALA A 58 7.56 2.97 -3.58
CA ALA A 58 8.41 2.58 -4.70
C ALA A 58 7.59 1.83 -5.74
N THR A 59 8.02 1.96 -6.98
CA THR A 59 7.52 1.14 -8.09
C THR A 59 8.74 0.47 -8.72
N VAL A 60 8.67 -0.86 -8.84
CA VAL A 60 9.76 -1.62 -9.43
C VAL A 60 9.22 -2.53 -10.52
N PRO A 61 10.02 -2.86 -11.54
CA PRO A 61 9.57 -3.80 -12.56
C PRO A 61 9.39 -5.18 -11.94
N MET A 62 8.38 -5.90 -12.40
CA MET A 62 8.20 -7.28 -11.98
C MET A 62 9.36 -8.12 -12.47
N PRO A 63 9.92 -8.97 -11.60
CA PRO A 63 10.97 -9.87 -12.06
C PRO A 63 10.42 -10.82 -13.11
N ARG A 64 11.17 -11.00 -14.18
CA ARG A 64 10.81 -11.97 -15.19
C ARG A 64 11.28 -13.34 -14.75
N LYS A 65 10.45 -14.33 -15.06
CA LYS A 65 10.83 -15.70 -14.86
C LYS A 65 11.73 -16.12 -16.00
N GLU A 66 13.01 -16.28 -15.70
CA GLU A 66 13.96 -16.70 -16.72
C GLU A 66 13.78 -18.18 -17.06
N GLY A 67 14.08 -18.53 -18.30
CA GLY A 67 14.08 -19.93 -18.73
C GLY A 67 12.72 -20.52 -19.00
N THR A 68 11.72 -19.74 -19.06
CA THR A 68 10.38 -20.22 -19.38
C THR A 68 10.06 -20.03 -20.84
#